data_ea8570fae92be981cb5b2e7a26b61e0c
#
_entry.id   ea8570fae92be981cb5b2e7a26b61e0c
#
_cell.length_a   1.000
_cell.length_b   1.000
_cell.length_c   1.000
_cell.angle_alpha   90.00
_cell.angle_beta   90.00
_cell.angle_gamma   90.00
#
_symmetry.space_group_name_H-M   'P 1'
#
loop_
_entity.id
_entity.type
_entity.pdbx_description
1 polymer ?
#
loop_
_entity_poly.entity_id
_entity_poly.type
_entity_poly.pdbx_seq_one_letter_code
_entity_poly.pdbx_strand_id
1 'polypeptide(L)'
;MTEEKFKIYVNIIRACRDYDCFTNSDAARYTETSEIFIRTYTTILHKIGSLIKTGMVKQGRHYIPQYAVAPDAVTRLYRYVREIRGEPEPNPVMKCPSKGMKRIKFCGRVVNNAFISPGFGRSAITDIDSRLKAVRNKDPETVLH
;
A
#
# COMPACT_ATOMS: atom_id res chain seq x y z
N MET A 1 -11.40 19.05 -7.25
CA MET A 1 -11.23 17.99 -8.27
C MET A 1 -12.39 17.01 -8.18
N THR A 2 -13.03 16.63 -9.29
CA THR A 2 -14.13 15.66 -9.30
C THR A 2 -13.59 14.24 -9.12
N GLU A 3 -14.41 13.35 -8.57
CA GLU A 3 -14.02 11.95 -8.33
C GLU A 3 -13.70 11.20 -9.64
N GLU A 4 -14.42 11.52 -10.70
CA GLU A 4 -14.17 10.94 -12.03
C GLU A 4 -12.78 11.29 -12.56
N LYS A 5 -12.37 12.55 -12.45
CA LYS A 5 -11.01 12.96 -12.84
C LYS A 5 -9.95 12.24 -12.03
N PHE A 6 -10.18 12.04 -10.74
CA PHE A 6 -9.26 11.28 -9.89
C PHE A 6 -9.12 9.83 -10.35
N LYS A 7 -10.24 9.17 -10.67
CA LYS A 7 -10.23 7.80 -11.21
C LYS A 7 -9.41 7.70 -12.50
N ILE A 8 -9.53 8.69 -13.40
CA ILE A 8 -8.75 8.73 -14.64
C ILE A 8 -7.25 8.84 -14.34
N TYR A 9 -6.81 9.72 -13.44
CA TYR A 9 -5.40 9.84 -13.04
C TYR A 9 -4.86 8.53 -12.48
N VAL A 10 -5.60 7.87 -11.59
CA VAL A 10 -5.20 6.58 -11.01
C VAL A 10 -5.11 5.51 -12.11
N ASN A 11 -6.04 5.50 -13.07
CA ASN A 11 -6.03 4.54 -14.18
C ASN A 11 -4.78 4.72 -15.05
N ILE A 12 -4.43 5.96 -15.40
CA ILE A 12 -3.20 6.26 -16.17
C ILE A 12 -1.96 5.76 -15.41
N ILE A 13 -1.83 6.06 -14.11
CA ILE A 13 -0.70 5.61 -13.30
C ILE A 13 -0.62 4.08 -13.27
N ARG A 14 -1.74 3.39 -13.09
CA ARG A 14 -1.80 1.92 -13.05
C ARG A 14 -1.46 1.30 -14.38
N ALA A 15 -2.04 1.80 -15.47
CA ALA A 15 -1.81 1.26 -16.82
C ALA A 15 -0.37 1.44 -17.29
N CYS A 16 0.31 2.50 -16.84
CA CYS A 16 1.67 2.82 -17.25
C CYS A 16 2.75 2.37 -16.25
N ARG A 17 2.39 1.82 -15.10
CA ARG A 17 3.33 1.49 -14.01
C ARG A 17 4.34 0.42 -14.38
N ASP A 18 3.93 -0.55 -15.19
CA ASP A 18 4.76 -1.72 -15.52
C ASP A 18 5.73 -1.44 -16.70
N TYR A 19 5.70 -0.23 -17.23
CA TYR A 19 6.56 0.19 -18.33
C TYR A 19 7.65 1.14 -17.81
N ASP A 20 8.88 0.90 -18.22
CA ASP A 20 10.04 1.75 -17.87
C ASP A 20 9.85 3.19 -18.37
N CYS A 21 9.28 3.34 -19.57
CA CYS A 21 8.93 4.62 -20.13
C CYS A 21 7.79 4.49 -21.15
N PHE A 22 7.00 5.53 -21.30
CA PHE A 22 5.85 5.59 -22.21
C PHE A 22 5.67 7.00 -22.77
N THR A 23 5.00 7.09 -23.90
CA THR A 23 4.56 8.34 -24.52
C THR A 23 3.08 8.60 -24.26
N ASN A 24 2.58 9.78 -24.60
CA ASN A 24 1.14 10.06 -24.51
C ASN A 24 0.31 9.14 -25.41
N SER A 25 0.82 8.75 -26.57
CA SER A 25 0.16 7.81 -27.48
C SER A 25 0.08 6.41 -26.88
N ASP A 26 1.13 5.97 -26.19
CA ASP A 26 1.13 4.67 -25.52
C ASP A 26 0.11 4.67 -24.34
N ALA A 27 0.13 5.70 -23.52
CA ALA A 27 -0.83 5.86 -22.44
C ALA A 27 -2.28 5.91 -22.95
N ALA A 28 -2.54 6.55 -24.09
CA ALA A 28 -3.84 6.58 -24.73
C ALA A 28 -4.31 5.16 -25.12
N ARG A 29 -3.41 4.36 -25.68
CA ARG A 29 -3.70 2.96 -26.04
C ARG A 29 -3.96 2.09 -24.81
N TYR A 30 -3.18 2.24 -23.73
CA TYR A 30 -3.33 1.44 -22.51
C TYR A 30 -4.58 1.77 -21.71
N THR A 31 -5.05 3.01 -21.81
CA THR A 31 -6.24 3.47 -21.07
C THR A 31 -7.49 3.57 -21.93
N GLU A 32 -7.39 3.23 -23.22
CA GLU A 32 -8.48 3.36 -24.20
C GLU A 32 -9.08 4.77 -24.25
N THR A 33 -8.25 5.77 -23.97
CA THR A 33 -8.67 7.18 -23.87
C THR A 33 -8.05 7.99 -25.02
N SER A 34 -8.75 9.04 -25.48
CA SER A 34 -8.22 9.92 -26.51
C SER A 34 -6.89 10.58 -26.11
N GLU A 35 -5.92 10.62 -27.02
CA GLU A 35 -4.59 11.20 -26.79
C GLU A 35 -4.65 12.67 -26.34
N ILE A 36 -5.63 13.44 -26.82
CA ILE A 36 -5.82 14.84 -26.44
C ILE A 36 -6.09 14.97 -24.94
N PHE A 37 -6.96 14.12 -24.39
CA PHE A 37 -7.24 14.09 -22.95
C PHE A 37 -6.03 13.60 -22.15
N ILE A 38 -5.38 12.54 -22.63
CA ILE A 38 -4.16 12.01 -21.98
C ILE A 38 -3.10 13.08 -21.87
N ARG A 39 -2.87 13.86 -22.92
CA ARG A 39 -1.88 14.96 -22.92
C ARG A 39 -2.16 15.97 -21.81
N THR A 40 -3.41 16.29 -21.55
CA THR A 40 -3.80 17.19 -20.46
C THR A 40 -3.53 16.56 -19.11
N TYR A 41 -3.91 15.30 -18.93
CA TYR A 41 -3.73 14.57 -17.67
C TYR A 41 -2.26 14.30 -17.34
N THR A 42 -1.46 13.89 -18.32
CA THR A 42 0.00 13.66 -18.12
C THR A 42 0.73 14.95 -17.78
N THR A 43 0.31 16.09 -18.35
CA THR A 43 0.87 17.40 -17.99
C THR A 43 0.62 17.73 -16.51
N ILE A 44 -0.56 17.47 -16.00
CA ILE A 44 -0.89 17.68 -14.59
C ILE A 44 -0.14 16.68 -13.70
N LEU A 45 -0.13 15.39 -14.05
CA LEU A 45 0.60 14.36 -13.32
C LEU A 45 2.11 14.66 -13.27
N HIS A 46 2.67 15.21 -14.34
CA HIS A 46 4.06 15.65 -14.36
C HIS A 46 4.30 16.86 -13.42
N LYS A 47 3.41 17.86 -13.41
CA LYS A 47 3.49 19.00 -12.48
C LYS A 47 3.45 18.56 -11.00
N ILE A 48 2.65 17.58 -10.69
CA ILE A 48 2.54 17.00 -9.34
C ILE A 48 3.78 16.14 -8.98
N GLY A 49 4.59 15.78 -9.98
CA GLY A 49 5.72 14.88 -9.82
C GLY A 49 5.37 13.39 -9.79
N SER A 50 4.10 13.04 -10.08
CA SER A 50 3.68 11.63 -10.23
C SER A 50 4.27 10.99 -11.48
N LEU A 51 4.57 11.77 -12.50
CA LEU A 51 5.30 11.37 -13.70
C LEU A 51 6.62 12.12 -13.80
N ILE A 52 7.67 11.41 -14.16
CA ILE A 52 9.01 11.95 -14.38
C ILE A 52 9.27 11.94 -15.89
N LYS A 53 9.68 13.08 -16.44
CA LYS A 53 10.10 13.15 -17.83
C LYS A 53 11.48 12.51 -17.98
N THR A 54 11.57 11.41 -18.72
CA THR A 54 12.81 10.64 -18.92
C THR A 54 13.58 11.08 -20.16
N GLY A 55 12.88 11.57 -21.18
CA GLY A 55 13.52 11.95 -22.43
C GLY A 55 12.54 12.46 -23.46
N MET A 56 12.98 12.47 -24.69
CA MET A 56 12.18 12.79 -25.87
C MET A 56 12.46 11.76 -26.98
N VAL A 57 11.41 11.27 -27.60
CA VAL A 57 11.48 10.34 -28.75
C VAL A 57 11.09 11.08 -30.01
N LYS A 58 11.84 10.85 -31.07
CA LYS A 58 11.51 11.37 -32.38
C LYS A 58 10.40 10.53 -33.01
N GLN A 59 9.26 11.13 -33.25
CA GLN A 59 8.17 10.51 -33.99
C GLN A 59 7.89 11.33 -35.27
N GLY A 60 8.35 10.83 -36.38
CA GLY A 60 8.32 11.56 -37.65
C GLY A 60 9.16 12.84 -37.59
N ARG A 61 8.52 14.00 -37.78
CA ARG A 61 9.17 15.32 -37.73
C ARG A 61 9.16 15.97 -36.35
N HIS A 62 8.49 15.38 -35.36
CA HIS A 62 8.29 15.97 -34.04
C HIS A 62 9.00 15.16 -32.94
N TYR A 63 9.37 15.85 -31.87
CA TYR A 63 9.88 15.25 -30.65
C TYR A 63 8.76 15.16 -29.62
N ILE A 64 8.50 13.96 -29.12
CA ILE A 64 7.45 13.67 -28.15
C ILE A 64 8.09 13.34 -26.80
N PRO A 65 7.60 13.90 -25.70
CA PRO A 65 8.14 13.62 -24.38
C PRO A 65 7.82 12.19 -23.97
N GLN A 66 8.79 11.53 -23.37
CA GLN A 66 8.64 10.25 -22.66
C GLN A 66 8.55 10.50 -21.17
N TYR A 67 7.73 9.70 -20.53
CA TYR A 67 7.48 9.73 -19.09
C TYR A 67 7.71 8.36 -18.47
N ALA A 68 8.13 8.34 -17.19
CA ALA A 68 8.13 7.20 -16.33
C ALA A 68 7.25 7.47 -15.11
N VAL A 69 6.65 6.44 -14.55
CA VAL A 69 5.84 6.56 -13.34
C VAL A 69 6.76 6.62 -12.12
N ALA A 70 6.61 7.63 -11.28
CA ALA A 70 7.34 7.72 -10.03
C ALA A 70 6.92 6.60 -9.06
N PRO A 71 7.82 6.04 -8.25
CA PRO A 71 7.49 4.96 -7.32
C PRO A 71 6.42 5.37 -6.28
N ASP A 72 6.34 6.64 -5.96
CA ASP A 72 5.38 7.26 -5.04
C ASP A 72 4.26 8.06 -5.75
N ALA A 73 4.04 7.81 -7.06
CA ALA A 73 3.11 8.55 -7.90
C ALA A 73 1.70 8.66 -7.30
N VAL A 74 1.17 7.57 -6.78
CA VAL A 74 -0.17 7.53 -6.18
C VAL A 74 -0.22 8.37 -4.90
N THR A 75 0.82 8.31 -4.07
CA THR A 75 0.91 9.10 -2.83
C THR A 75 0.94 10.60 -3.14
N ARG A 76 1.70 11.01 -4.16
CA ARG A 76 1.75 12.41 -4.61
C ARG A 76 0.41 12.89 -5.15
N LEU A 77 -0.29 12.04 -5.89
CA LEU A 77 -1.63 12.35 -6.39
C LEU A 77 -2.61 12.55 -5.22
N TYR A 78 -2.60 11.68 -4.21
CA TYR A 78 -3.46 11.84 -3.02
C TYR A 78 -3.14 13.13 -2.25
N ARG A 79 -1.86 13.48 -2.08
CA ARG A 79 -1.46 14.74 -1.45
C ARG A 79 -2.03 15.93 -2.20
N TYR A 80 -1.86 15.97 -3.51
CA TYR A 80 -2.39 17.02 -4.37
C TYR A 80 -3.92 17.15 -4.27
N VAL A 81 -4.65 16.04 -4.21
CA VAL A 81 -6.11 16.07 -4.04
C VAL A 81 -6.51 16.68 -2.71
N ARG A 82 -5.81 16.34 -1.64
CA ARG A 82 -6.05 16.91 -0.30
C ARG A 82 -5.77 18.41 -0.27
N GLU A 83 -4.68 18.84 -0.86
CA GLU A 83 -4.34 20.28 -0.98
C GLU A 83 -5.46 21.05 -1.67
N ILE A 84 -5.99 20.53 -2.80
CA ILE A 84 -7.11 21.16 -3.51
C ILE A 84 -8.39 21.17 -2.66
N ARG A 85 -8.62 20.16 -1.83
CA ARG A 85 -9.80 20.06 -0.95
C ARG A 85 -9.63 20.87 0.34
N GLY A 86 -8.44 21.37 0.62
CA GLY A 86 -8.14 22.03 1.89
C GLY A 86 -8.15 21.07 3.09
N GLU A 87 -8.00 19.76 2.85
CA GLU A 87 -7.94 18.77 3.92
C GLU A 87 -6.57 18.83 4.62
N PRO A 88 -6.51 18.84 5.96
CA PRO A 88 -5.25 18.85 6.69
C PRO A 88 -4.45 17.59 6.37
N GLU A 89 -3.12 17.72 6.35
CA GLU A 89 -2.25 16.55 6.22
C GLU A 89 -2.57 15.54 7.34
N PRO A 90 -2.66 14.24 7.02
CA PRO A 90 -2.79 13.24 8.06
C PRO A 90 -1.57 13.40 8.97
N ASN A 91 -1.82 13.50 10.27
CA ASN A 91 -0.74 13.48 11.26
C ASN A 91 0.27 12.41 10.84
N PRO A 92 1.57 12.75 10.77
CA PRO A 92 2.58 11.75 10.45
C PRO A 92 2.36 10.60 11.41
N VAL A 93 1.95 9.44 10.86
CA VAL A 93 1.92 8.20 11.64
C VAL A 93 3.29 8.14 12.27
N MET A 94 3.37 8.29 13.60
CA MET A 94 4.63 8.13 14.31
C MET A 94 5.19 6.80 13.86
N LYS A 95 6.16 6.86 12.94
CA LYS A 95 6.96 5.69 12.61
C LYS A 95 7.58 5.31 13.93
N CYS A 96 7.07 4.27 14.56
CA CYS A 96 7.73 3.68 15.72
C CYS A 96 9.20 3.60 15.34
N PRO A 97 10.11 4.23 16.09
CA PRO A 97 11.51 4.22 15.74
C PRO A 97 11.99 2.78 15.76
N SER A 98 12.05 2.16 14.58
CA SER A 98 12.52 0.79 14.40
C SER A 98 14.04 0.66 14.65
N LYS A 99 14.70 1.79 14.88
CA LYS A 99 16.11 1.84 15.25
C LYS A 99 16.23 2.24 16.72
N GLY A 100 16.48 1.25 17.57
CA GLY A 100 16.94 1.49 18.95
C GLY A 100 15.97 1.07 20.04
N MET A 101 14.97 0.28 19.79
CA MET A 101 14.36 -0.49 20.87
C MET A 101 15.47 -1.38 21.45
N LYS A 102 16.19 -0.86 22.46
CA LYS A 102 16.92 -1.70 23.38
C LYS A 102 15.91 -2.75 23.81
N ARG A 103 16.18 -4.02 23.46
CA ARG A 103 15.39 -5.13 23.97
C ARG A 103 15.24 -4.91 25.46
N ILE A 104 14.05 -4.56 25.90
CA ILE A 104 13.73 -4.51 27.31
C ILE A 104 13.92 -5.95 27.77
N LYS A 105 15.10 -6.21 28.37
CA LYS A 105 15.30 -7.48 29.09
C LYS A 105 14.35 -7.38 30.26
N PHE A 106 13.22 -8.09 30.15
CA PHE A 106 12.35 -8.33 31.30
C PHE A 106 13.16 -9.17 32.29
N CYS A 107 13.90 -8.53 33.17
CA CYS A 107 14.45 -9.16 34.39
C CYS A 107 13.34 -9.19 35.45
N GLY A 108 12.15 -9.57 35.04
CA GLY A 108 11.05 -9.79 35.96
C GLY A 108 11.21 -11.19 36.58
N ARG A 109 11.37 -11.26 37.92
CA ARG A 109 11.06 -12.47 38.66
C ARG A 109 9.68 -12.91 38.25
N VAL A 110 9.54 -14.11 37.71
CA VAL A 110 8.21 -14.73 37.54
C VAL A 110 7.66 -14.91 38.94
N VAL A 111 6.85 -13.99 39.38
CA VAL A 111 6.07 -14.15 40.62
C VAL A 111 4.97 -15.13 40.25
N ASN A 112 5.05 -16.35 40.74
CA ASN A 112 3.93 -17.28 40.73
C ASN A 112 2.83 -16.69 41.60
N ASN A 113 2.00 -15.84 41.02
CA ASN A 113 0.81 -15.34 41.71
C ASN A 113 -0.20 -16.47 41.79
N ALA A 114 -0.27 -17.10 42.96
CA ALA A 114 -1.33 -18.05 43.32
C ALA A 114 -2.73 -17.40 43.35
N PHE A 115 -2.84 -16.11 43.10
CA PHE A 115 -4.09 -15.34 43.05
C PHE A 115 -4.45 -14.90 41.61
N ILE A 116 -4.42 -15.81 40.65
CA ILE A 116 -5.09 -15.58 39.39
C ILE A 116 -6.56 -15.94 39.61
N SER A 117 -7.41 -14.89 39.73
CA SER A 117 -8.86 -15.13 39.81
C SER A 117 -9.29 -15.95 38.57
N PRO A 118 -10.13 -17.00 38.80
CA PRO A 118 -10.60 -17.86 37.73
C PRO A 118 -11.34 -17.01 36.68
N GLY A 119 -10.75 -16.83 35.51
CA GLY A 119 -11.31 -16.03 34.40
C GLY A 119 -10.41 -14.92 33.87
N PHE A 120 -9.36 -14.51 34.55
CA PHE A 120 -8.44 -13.50 34.07
C PHE A 120 -7.41 -14.16 33.11
N GLY A 121 -7.43 -13.77 31.84
CA GLY A 121 -6.47 -14.23 30.83
C GLY A 121 -6.93 -15.41 29.96
N ARG A 122 -8.18 -15.86 30.06
CA ARG A 122 -8.73 -16.82 29.08
C ARG A 122 -9.15 -16.05 27.83
N SER A 123 -8.22 -15.93 26.88
CA SER A 123 -8.57 -15.52 25.52
C SER A 123 -9.22 -16.71 24.78
N ALA A 124 -10.02 -16.43 23.74
CA ALA A 124 -10.58 -17.47 22.88
C ALA A 124 -9.48 -18.40 22.30
N ILE A 125 -8.24 -17.94 22.21
CA ILE A 125 -7.07 -18.70 21.77
C ILE A 125 -6.68 -19.78 22.78
N THR A 126 -6.73 -19.49 24.10
CA THR A 126 -6.41 -20.50 25.14
C THR A 126 -7.45 -21.60 25.23
N ASP A 127 -8.71 -21.30 24.92
CA ASP A 127 -9.79 -22.30 24.85
C ASP A 127 -9.62 -23.23 23.64
N ILE A 128 -9.23 -22.67 22.50
CA ILE A 128 -8.93 -23.47 21.29
C ILE A 128 -7.73 -24.38 21.53
N ASP A 129 -6.67 -23.87 22.15
CA ASP A 129 -5.43 -24.62 22.43
C ASP A 129 -5.68 -25.78 23.41
N SER A 130 -6.56 -25.58 24.42
CA SER A 130 -6.98 -26.63 25.35
C SER A 130 -7.77 -27.73 24.64
N ARG A 131 -8.68 -27.35 23.72
CA ARG A 131 -9.46 -28.33 22.93
C ARG A 131 -8.57 -29.12 21.96
N LEU A 132 -7.59 -28.45 21.33
CA LEU A 132 -6.62 -29.13 20.45
C LEU A 132 -5.72 -30.10 21.21
N LYS A 133 -5.29 -29.74 22.42
CA LYS A 133 -4.54 -30.68 23.30
C LYS A 133 -5.37 -31.89 23.71
N ALA A 134 -6.65 -31.71 24.02
CA ALA A 134 -7.56 -32.79 24.35
C ALA A 134 -7.79 -33.77 23.18
N VAL A 135 -7.80 -33.27 21.94
CA VAL A 135 -7.92 -34.08 20.73
C VAL A 135 -6.63 -34.85 20.43
N ARG A 136 -5.46 -34.25 20.65
CA ARG A 136 -4.15 -34.88 20.41
C ARG A 136 -3.82 -35.93 21.42
N ASN A 137 -4.36 -35.85 22.64
CA ASN A 137 -4.11 -36.81 23.71
C ASN A 137 -5.17 -37.94 23.76
N LYS A 138 -6.08 -38.02 22.77
CA LYS A 138 -6.88 -39.26 22.56
C LYS A 138 -6.00 -40.24 21.81
N ASP A 139 -5.40 -41.15 22.56
CA ASP A 139 -4.56 -42.20 22.06
C ASP A 139 -5.26 -43.02 20.96
N PRO A 140 -4.49 -43.45 19.92
CA PRO A 140 -5.02 -44.27 18.82
C PRO A 140 -5.20 -45.77 19.18
N GLU A 141 -5.46 -46.10 20.43
CA GLU A 141 -5.57 -47.52 20.87
C GLU A 141 -7.00 -48.02 20.90
N THR A 142 -7.86 -47.67 19.96
CA THR A 142 -9.17 -48.34 19.87
C THR A 142 -9.61 -48.62 18.45
N VAL A 143 -8.71 -49.16 17.62
CA VAL A 143 -9.11 -49.78 16.33
C VAL A 143 -8.31 -51.08 16.16
N LEU A 144 -8.66 -52.11 16.94
CA LEU A 144 -8.39 -53.50 16.62
C LEU A 144 -9.36 -54.35 17.44
N HIS A 145 -10.55 -54.57 16.86
CA HIS A 145 -11.25 -55.88 16.93
C HIS A 145 -12.36 -55.89 15.89
#